data_11b08141cf9f6918d0d69ae37f697430
#
_entry.id   11b08141cf9f6918d0d69ae37f697430
#
_cell.length_a   1.000
_cell.length_b   1.000
_cell.length_c   1.000
_cell.angle_alpha   90.00
_cell.angle_beta   90.00
_cell.angle_gamma   90.00
#
_symmetry.space_group_name_H-M   'P 1'
#
loop_
_entity.id
_entity.type
_entity.pdbx_description
1 polymer ?
#
loop_
_entity_poly.entity_id
_entity_poly.type
_entity_poly.pdbx_seq_one_letter_code
_entity_poly.pdbx_strand_id
1 'polypeptide(L)'
;MRMNPAHRLALAALFAVLAAAGGCEKAAPAADAIPVPSGRDVRLIEVVTNAPGPAGATARFRFLAPGLALSDAEAVTDDLQALCDNYAISRVDGMVPEPQQIIISLAGAEVPFGQPTPDVVQFFESFRPDSGTCIWEPF
;
A
#
# COMPACT_ATOMS: atom_id res chain seq x y z
N MET A 1 -9.99 18.55 83.99
CA MET A 1 -10.96 19.55 83.57
C MET A 1 -11.01 19.59 82.03
N ARG A 2 -12.18 19.21 81.49
CA ARG A 2 -12.67 19.43 80.13
C ARG A 2 -11.88 18.87 78.94
N MET A 3 -12.42 17.76 78.54
CA MET A 3 -12.28 17.15 77.19
C MET A 3 -12.80 18.09 76.13
N ASN A 4 -12.12 18.09 75.01
CA ASN A 4 -12.62 18.66 73.78
C ASN A 4 -12.81 17.60 72.71
N PRO A 5 -13.93 17.66 71.97
CA PRO A 5 -14.37 16.53 71.18
C PRO A 5 -13.73 16.45 69.77
N ALA A 6 -13.74 15.22 69.36
CA ALA A 6 -13.34 14.69 68.08
C ALA A 6 -13.74 15.51 66.83
N HIS A 7 -12.81 15.77 65.96
CA HIS A 7 -13.05 16.07 64.58
C HIS A 7 -12.97 14.79 63.74
N ARG A 8 -14.11 14.29 63.37
CA ARG A 8 -14.29 13.24 62.37
C ARG A 8 -14.00 13.84 61.00
N LEU A 9 -12.86 13.58 60.43
CA LEU A 9 -12.57 13.85 59.02
C LEU A 9 -13.06 12.65 58.23
N ALA A 10 -14.14 12.88 57.48
CA ALA A 10 -14.65 11.95 56.48
C ALA A 10 -13.72 12.01 55.25
N LEU A 11 -12.95 10.96 55.01
CA LEU A 11 -12.28 10.78 53.74
C LEU A 11 -13.32 10.33 52.69
N ALA A 12 -13.68 11.24 51.79
CA ALA A 12 -14.39 10.90 50.57
C ALA A 12 -13.38 10.33 49.57
N ALA A 13 -13.40 9.02 49.38
CA ALA A 13 -12.66 8.38 48.32
C ALA A 13 -13.30 8.65 46.96
N LEU A 14 -12.70 9.52 46.17
CA LEU A 14 -13.04 9.71 44.76
C LEU A 14 -12.50 8.54 43.95
N PHE A 15 -13.35 7.60 43.60
CA PHE A 15 -13.01 6.60 42.56
C PHE A 15 -13.10 7.28 41.19
N ALA A 16 -11.98 7.67 40.62
CA ALA A 16 -11.87 8.02 39.22
C ALA A 16 -11.94 6.75 38.39
N VAL A 17 -13.06 6.46 37.76
CA VAL A 17 -13.19 5.42 36.75
C VAL A 17 -12.53 5.95 35.48
N LEU A 18 -11.30 5.51 35.19
CA LEU A 18 -10.68 5.68 33.88
C LEU A 18 -11.40 4.75 32.91
N ALA A 19 -12.34 5.31 32.13
CA ALA A 19 -12.84 4.64 30.94
C ALA A 19 -11.72 4.61 29.89
N ALA A 20 -11.06 3.48 29.78
CA ALA A 20 -10.17 3.20 28.64
C ALA A 20 -11.06 3.07 27.41
N ALA A 21 -11.22 4.14 26.64
CA ALA A 21 -11.74 4.09 25.30
C ALA A 21 -10.70 3.38 24.44
N GLY A 22 -10.81 2.06 24.31
CA GLY A 22 -10.08 1.28 23.32
C GLY A 22 -10.61 1.63 21.93
N GLY A 23 -10.15 2.74 21.37
CA GLY A 23 -10.34 3.04 19.95
C GLY A 23 -9.49 2.06 19.16
N CYS A 24 -10.10 1.29 18.24
CA CYS A 24 -9.36 0.62 17.19
C CYS A 24 -8.77 1.71 16.27
N GLU A 25 -7.60 2.18 16.63
CA GLU A 25 -6.86 3.13 15.83
C GLU A 25 -6.28 2.35 14.66
N LYS A 26 -6.82 2.58 13.46
CA LYS A 26 -6.25 2.07 12.22
C LYS A 26 -4.85 2.63 12.14
N ALA A 27 -3.83 1.76 12.08
CA ALA A 27 -2.45 2.19 11.97
C ALA A 27 -2.31 3.18 10.80
N ALA A 28 -1.64 4.33 11.04
CA ALA A 28 -1.35 5.29 9.99
C ALA A 28 -0.53 4.61 8.88
N PRO A 29 -0.78 4.88 7.59
CA PRO A 29 0.03 4.34 6.51
C PRO A 29 1.49 4.76 6.70
N ALA A 30 2.43 3.90 6.28
CA ALA A 30 3.85 4.21 6.28
C ALA A 30 4.11 5.50 5.47
N ALA A 31 5.16 6.27 5.83
CA ALA A 31 5.45 7.55 5.18
C ALA A 31 5.76 7.42 3.67
N ASP A 32 6.14 6.24 3.21
CA ASP A 32 6.43 5.87 1.83
C ASP A 32 5.27 5.10 1.15
N ALA A 33 4.12 4.96 1.82
CA ALA A 33 2.96 4.29 1.27
C ALA A 33 2.38 5.07 0.10
N ILE A 34 2.10 4.34 -0.99
CA ILE A 34 1.50 4.88 -2.21
C ILE A 34 -0.01 4.69 -2.11
N PRO A 35 -0.81 5.77 -2.18
CA PRO A 35 -2.26 5.67 -2.07
C PRO A 35 -2.86 4.86 -3.22
N VAL A 36 -3.75 3.93 -2.87
CA VAL A 36 -4.55 3.15 -3.83
C VAL A 36 -6.01 3.11 -3.39
N PRO A 37 -6.97 2.86 -4.31
CA PRO A 37 -8.41 2.87 -4.02
C PRO A 37 -8.83 1.94 -2.88
N SER A 38 -8.21 0.77 -2.76
CA SER A 38 -8.52 -0.18 -1.69
C SER A 38 -8.07 0.27 -0.30
N GLY A 39 -7.18 1.28 -0.23
CA GLY A 39 -6.59 1.77 1.02
C GLY A 39 -5.55 0.83 1.64
N ARG A 40 -5.09 -0.21 0.92
CA ARG A 40 -4.03 -1.10 1.39
C ARG A 40 -2.67 -0.39 1.45
N ASP A 41 -1.78 -0.88 2.29
CA ASP A 41 -0.39 -0.43 2.34
C ASP A 41 0.35 -0.94 1.09
N VAL A 42 0.77 -0.01 0.23
CA VAL A 42 1.49 -0.32 -1.01
C VAL A 42 2.79 0.47 -1.04
N ARG A 43 3.90 -0.22 -1.33
CA ARG A 43 5.23 0.39 -1.45
C ARG A 43 5.93 -0.08 -2.71
N LEU A 44 6.75 0.78 -3.29
CA LEU A 44 7.59 0.39 -4.41
C LEU A 44 8.71 -0.55 -3.95
N ILE A 45 8.88 -1.67 -4.64
CA ILE A 45 10.05 -2.54 -4.50
C ILE A 45 11.17 -2.04 -5.41
N GLU A 46 10.91 -2.01 -6.73
CA GLU A 46 11.87 -1.59 -7.74
C GLU A 46 11.19 -1.25 -9.07
N VAL A 47 11.94 -0.60 -9.95
CA VAL A 47 11.58 -0.40 -11.35
C VAL A 47 12.61 -1.11 -12.24
N VAL A 48 12.14 -2.02 -13.10
CA VAL A 48 12.97 -2.80 -14.02
C VAL A 48 12.75 -2.28 -15.44
N THR A 49 13.81 -1.78 -16.07
CA THR A 49 13.76 -1.21 -17.43
C THR A 49 14.63 -1.95 -18.44
N ASN A 50 15.51 -2.84 -17.98
CA ASN A 50 16.48 -3.58 -18.81
C ASN A 50 15.97 -4.96 -19.28
N ALA A 51 14.68 -5.24 -19.13
CA ALA A 51 14.04 -6.47 -19.57
C ALA A 51 12.88 -6.13 -20.50
N PRO A 52 13.15 -6.00 -21.83
CA PRO A 52 12.11 -5.68 -22.80
C PRO A 52 11.01 -6.74 -22.82
N GLY A 53 9.80 -6.32 -23.13
CA GLY A 53 8.64 -7.18 -23.30
C GLY A 53 8.29 -7.40 -24.78
N PRO A 54 7.18 -8.11 -25.06
CA PRO A 54 6.74 -8.37 -26.44
C PRO A 54 6.39 -7.10 -27.22
N ALA A 55 6.01 -6.02 -26.56
CA ALA A 55 5.72 -4.72 -27.17
C ALA A 55 6.98 -3.83 -27.31
N GLY A 56 8.17 -4.30 -26.91
CA GLY A 56 9.43 -3.54 -26.99
C GLY A 56 9.92 -3.04 -25.63
N ALA A 57 10.39 -1.79 -25.58
CA ALA A 57 10.89 -1.17 -24.35
C ALA A 57 9.79 -1.17 -23.29
N THR A 58 10.07 -1.73 -22.13
CA THR A 58 9.10 -1.96 -21.05
C THR A 58 9.63 -1.43 -19.73
N ALA A 59 8.81 -0.66 -19.02
CA ALA A 59 9.07 -0.28 -17.64
C ALA A 59 8.17 -1.14 -16.71
N ARG A 60 8.78 -1.91 -15.81
CA ARG A 60 8.08 -2.73 -14.83
C ARG A 60 8.19 -2.09 -13.46
N PHE A 61 7.07 -1.63 -12.95
CA PHE A 61 6.95 -1.11 -11.60
C PHE A 61 6.45 -2.22 -10.68
N ARG A 62 7.28 -2.61 -9.74
CA ARG A 62 7.01 -3.74 -8.84
C ARG A 62 6.72 -3.20 -7.44
N PHE A 63 5.56 -3.53 -6.93
CA PHE A 63 5.06 -3.04 -5.64
C PHE A 63 4.84 -4.19 -4.66
N LEU A 64 5.02 -3.87 -3.39
CA LEU A 64 4.72 -4.72 -2.25
C LEU A 64 3.39 -4.31 -1.63
N ALA A 65 2.50 -5.28 -1.40
CA ALA A 65 1.26 -5.12 -0.64
C ALA A 65 1.14 -6.26 0.39
N PRO A 66 1.67 -6.07 1.61
CA PRO A 66 1.61 -7.10 2.64
C PRO A 66 0.16 -7.55 2.90
N GLY A 67 -0.04 -8.86 3.05
CA GLY A 67 -1.36 -9.44 3.30
C GLY A 67 -2.24 -9.61 2.05
N LEU A 68 -1.68 -9.42 0.84
CA LEU A 68 -2.38 -9.62 -0.42
C LEU A 68 -2.87 -11.07 -0.54
N ALA A 69 -4.14 -11.26 -0.88
CA ALA A 69 -4.77 -12.57 -1.06
C ALA A 69 -5.40 -12.71 -2.46
N LEU A 70 -5.59 -13.94 -2.90
CA LEU A 70 -6.25 -14.20 -4.21
C LEU A 70 -7.68 -13.66 -4.25
N SER A 71 -8.36 -13.62 -3.11
CA SER A 71 -9.70 -13.03 -2.99
C SER A 71 -9.77 -11.52 -3.25
N ASP A 72 -8.61 -10.84 -3.28
CA ASP A 72 -8.53 -9.40 -3.51
C ASP A 72 -8.57 -9.00 -4.99
N ALA A 73 -8.65 -9.96 -5.90
CA ALA A 73 -8.49 -9.77 -7.35
C ALA A 73 -9.31 -8.60 -7.93
N GLU A 74 -10.56 -8.44 -7.50
CA GLU A 74 -11.43 -7.35 -7.98
C GLU A 74 -10.91 -5.97 -7.53
N ALA A 75 -10.63 -5.80 -6.25
CA ALA A 75 -10.10 -4.54 -5.71
C ALA A 75 -8.69 -4.22 -6.23
N VAL A 76 -7.89 -5.25 -6.48
CA VAL A 76 -6.53 -5.11 -7.03
C VAL A 76 -6.54 -4.56 -8.45
N THR A 77 -7.53 -4.87 -9.27
CA THR A 77 -7.63 -4.31 -10.63
C THR A 77 -7.66 -2.77 -10.59
N ASP A 78 -8.45 -2.20 -9.71
CA ASP A 78 -8.52 -0.74 -9.53
C ASP A 78 -7.22 -0.18 -8.94
N ASP A 79 -6.60 -0.90 -8.00
CA ASP A 79 -5.32 -0.51 -7.42
C ASP A 79 -4.20 -0.48 -8.47
N LEU A 80 -4.12 -1.47 -9.35
CA LEU A 80 -3.11 -1.54 -10.42
C LEU A 80 -3.28 -0.42 -11.44
N GLN A 81 -4.52 -0.10 -11.82
CA GLN A 81 -4.82 1.06 -12.69
C GLN A 81 -4.38 2.36 -12.01
N ALA A 82 -4.73 2.56 -10.74
CA ALA A 82 -4.35 3.76 -10.00
C ALA A 82 -2.84 3.89 -9.82
N LEU A 83 -2.12 2.79 -9.59
CA LEU A 83 -0.65 2.79 -9.53
C LEU A 83 -0.02 3.17 -10.87
N CYS A 84 -0.61 2.76 -11.99
CA CYS A 84 -0.15 3.20 -13.28
C CYS A 84 -0.41 4.70 -13.50
N ASP A 85 -1.65 5.15 -13.34
CA ASP A 85 -2.06 6.53 -13.64
C ASP A 85 -1.44 7.57 -12.70
N ASN A 86 -1.32 7.24 -11.41
CA ASN A 86 -0.91 8.21 -10.39
C ASN A 86 0.56 8.10 -10.00
N TYR A 87 1.22 6.99 -10.32
CA TYR A 87 2.61 6.77 -9.92
C TYR A 87 3.54 6.51 -11.10
N ALA A 88 3.25 5.51 -11.95
CA ALA A 88 4.18 5.06 -12.97
C ALA A 88 4.27 6.03 -14.15
N ILE A 89 3.13 6.53 -14.66
CA ILE A 89 3.07 7.30 -15.89
C ILE A 89 3.98 8.55 -15.88
N SER A 90 4.02 9.26 -14.78
CA SER A 90 4.88 10.45 -14.63
C SER A 90 6.37 10.12 -14.53
N ARG A 91 6.71 8.88 -14.24
CA ARG A 91 8.09 8.41 -14.05
C ARG A 91 8.69 7.79 -15.30
N VAL A 92 7.87 7.43 -16.29
CA VAL A 92 8.36 6.94 -17.58
C VAL A 92 8.68 8.09 -18.54
N ASP A 93 8.19 9.27 -18.29
CA ASP A 93 8.50 10.45 -19.06
C ASP A 93 10.02 10.75 -19.02
N GLY A 94 10.63 10.88 -20.19
CA GLY A 94 12.07 11.11 -20.32
C GLY A 94 12.96 9.87 -20.16
N MET A 95 12.40 8.67 -19.96
CA MET A 95 13.19 7.43 -20.03
C MET A 95 13.72 7.19 -21.45
N VAL A 96 14.94 6.61 -21.56
CA VAL A 96 15.56 6.27 -22.83
C VAL A 96 16.01 4.80 -22.82
N PRO A 97 15.46 3.97 -23.71
CA PRO A 97 14.38 4.25 -24.66
C PRO A 97 13.03 4.52 -23.96
N GLU A 98 12.19 5.28 -24.61
CA GLU A 98 10.84 5.54 -24.10
C GLU A 98 10.03 4.24 -24.03
N PRO A 99 9.45 3.88 -22.87
CA PRO A 99 8.69 2.65 -22.75
C PRO A 99 7.42 2.66 -23.63
N GLN A 100 7.25 1.58 -24.38
CA GLN A 100 6.03 1.29 -25.14
C GLN A 100 5.01 0.53 -24.30
N GLN A 101 5.46 -0.02 -23.19
CA GLN A 101 4.66 -0.82 -22.27
C GLN A 101 5.05 -0.50 -20.83
N ILE A 102 4.05 -0.38 -19.98
CA ILE A 102 4.21 -0.32 -18.52
C ILE A 102 3.58 -1.59 -17.95
N ILE A 103 4.31 -2.32 -17.14
CA ILE A 103 3.78 -3.44 -16.38
C ILE A 103 3.76 -3.04 -14.92
N ILE A 104 2.59 -3.14 -14.30
CA ILE A 104 2.41 -2.95 -12.87
C ILE A 104 2.25 -4.32 -12.24
N SER A 105 3.05 -4.62 -11.22
CA SER A 105 2.88 -5.82 -10.41
C SER A 105 2.70 -5.49 -8.94
N LEU A 106 1.84 -6.24 -8.28
CA LEU A 106 1.56 -6.14 -6.86
C LEU A 106 1.78 -7.52 -6.24
N ALA A 107 2.68 -7.61 -5.27
CA ALA A 107 3.05 -8.87 -4.61
C ALA A 107 2.84 -8.81 -3.11
N GLY A 108 2.40 -9.91 -2.51
CA GLY A 108 2.19 -10.01 -1.06
C GLY A 108 3.47 -10.09 -0.23
N ALA A 109 4.60 -10.37 -0.88
CA ALA A 109 5.94 -10.37 -0.30
C ALA A 109 6.97 -9.94 -1.35
N GLU A 110 8.14 -9.49 -0.91
CA GLU A 110 9.25 -9.21 -1.82
C GLU A 110 9.75 -10.50 -2.46
N VAL A 111 9.84 -10.49 -3.79
CA VAL A 111 10.34 -11.61 -4.58
C VAL A 111 11.36 -11.11 -5.59
N PRO A 112 12.45 -11.84 -5.85
CA PRO A 112 13.41 -11.48 -6.89
C PRO A 112 12.77 -11.46 -8.27
N PHE A 113 13.14 -10.47 -9.09
CA PHE A 113 12.63 -10.38 -10.45
C PHE A 113 13.01 -11.61 -11.28
N GLY A 114 12.04 -12.15 -12.03
CA GLY A 114 12.26 -13.29 -12.94
C GLY A 114 12.38 -14.65 -12.26
N GLN A 115 12.19 -14.73 -10.95
CA GLN A 115 12.20 -16.01 -10.24
C GLN A 115 10.78 -16.50 -9.94
N PRO A 116 10.49 -17.80 -10.13
CA PRO A 116 9.21 -18.39 -9.75
C PRO A 116 9.06 -18.37 -8.22
N THR A 117 7.93 -17.86 -7.74
CA THR A 117 7.58 -17.81 -6.31
C THR A 117 6.11 -18.19 -6.14
N PRO A 118 5.76 -19.50 -6.34
CA PRO A 118 4.37 -19.93 -6.41
C PRO A 118 3.60 -19.74 -5.10
N ASP A 119 4.29 -19.63 -3.96
CA ASP A 119 3.66 -19.44 -2.65
C ASP A 119 3.35 -17.96 -2.35
N VAL A 120 3.80 -17.03 -3.20
CA VAL A 120 3.53 -15.60 -3.06
C VAL A 120 2.44 -15.17 -4.00
N VAL A 121 1.38 -14.58 -3.44
CA VAL A 121 0.29 -14.01 -4.25
C VAL A 121 0.81 -12.80 -5.00
N GLN A 122 0.62 -12.79 -6.31
CA GLN A 122 1.03 -11.70 -7.20
C GLN A 122 -0.06 -11.44 -8.24
N PHE A 123 -0.26 -10.16 -8.54
CA PHE A 123 -1.12 -9.71 -9.63
C PHE A 123 -0.30 -8.83 -10.58
N PHE A 124 -0.61 -8.91 -11.87
CA PHE A 124 0.07 -8.18 -12.93
C PHE A 124 -0.94 -7.60 -13.90
N GLU A 125 -0.70 -6.36 -14.32
CA GLU A 125 -1.44 -5.75 -15.43
C GLU A 125 -0.47 -5.03 -16.37
N SER A 126 -0.85 -5.02 -17.64
CA SER A 126 -0.12 -4.36 -18.70
C SER A 126 -0.86 -3.12 -19.19
N PHE A 127 -0.10 -2.06 -19.42
CA PHE A 127 -0.63 -0.79 -19.87
C PHE A 127 0.23 -0.22 -20.99
N ARG A 128 -0.40 0.49 -21.91
CA ARG A 128 0.25 1.35 -22.88
C ARG A 128 0.19 2.79 -22.39
N PRO A 129 1.31 3.52 -22.30
CA PRO A 129 1.28 4.94 -22.02
C PRO A 129 0.68 5.71 -23.18
N ASP A 130 -0.25 6.61 -22.91
CA ASP A 130 -0.90 7.45 -23.91
C ASP A 130 -1.26 8.81 -23.31
N SER A 131 -0.55 9.84 -23.73
CA SER A 131 -0.86 11.24 -23.38
C SER A 131 -1.03 11.49 -21.88
N GLY A 132 -0.20 10.87 -21.07
CA GLY A 132 -0.20 11.02 -19.60
C GLY A 132 -1.20 10.14 -18.87
N THR A 133 -1.80 9.16 -19.54
CA THR A 133 -2.68 8.14 -18.96
C THR A 133 -2.21 6.74 -19.29
N CYS A 134 -2.68 5.77 -18.52
CA CYS A 134 -2.38 4.35 -18.72
C CYS A 134 -3.60 3.68 -19.39
N ILE A 135 -3.40 3.20 -20.61
CA ILE A 135 -4.43 2.43 -21.32
C ILE A 135 -4.19 0.96 -21.03
N TRP A 136 -5.14 0.31 -20.38
CA TRP A 136 -5.05 -1.12 -20.10
C TRP A 136 -4.99 -1.94 -21.39
N GLU A 137 -4.08 -2.88 -21.44
CA GLU A 137 -3.92 -3.84 -22.54
C GLU A 137 -3.72 -5.23 -21.98
N PRO A 138 -4.45 -6.25 -22.46
CA PRO A 138 -4.22 -7.63 -22.04
C PRO A 138 -2.83 -8.12 -22.48
N PHE A 139 -2.27 -9.08 -21.72
CA PHE A 139 -1.05 -9.79 -22.09
C PHE A 139 -1.25 -10.66 -23.31
#